data_11400eba523028f8281799d10f31b9a5
#
_entry.id   11400eba523028f8281799d10f31b9a5
#
_cell.length_a   1.000
_cell.length_b   1.000
_cell.length_c   1.000
_cell.angle_alpha   90.00
_cell.angle_beta   90.00
_cell.angle_gamma   90.00
#
_symmetry.space_group_name_H-M   'P 1'
#
loop_
_entity.id
_entity.type
_entity.pdbx_description
1 polymer ?
#
loop_
_entity_poly.entity_id
_entity_poly.type
_entity_poly.pdbx_seq_one_letter_code
_entity_poly.pdbx_strand_id
1 'polypeptide(L)'
;PDGEDKDYGYIVDYMDLFRNVQLAVADYTTEAFDGYDKEDVEGLIKNRYDEAKSELEGTLTSLEALIENVAMPQADTDFIDYFCGDDSESDENTARRDTLYALTAALSRSFANCCDRLVSDYGYTEDDVNHLRGEISGYNKVKEMIKLASCDYIDLKPYEADMRYILDTYIRAEDTKVVSELGNMSLVE
;
A
#
# COMPACT_ATOMS: atom_id res chain seq x y z
N PRO A 1 -3.26 -4.15 -29.26
CA PRO A 1 -3.49 -5.58 -29.24
C PRO A 1 -2.23 -6.19 -29.77
N ASP A 2 -1.30 -6.38 -28.85
CA ASP A 2 -0.01 -6.95 -29.12
C ASP A 2 -0.19 -8.45 -28.97
N GLY A 3 0.14 -9.18 -30.05
CA GLY A 3 -0.13 -10.58 -30.27
C GLY A 3 0.68 -11.53 -29.39
N GLU A 4 0.59 -11.39 -28.09
CA GLU A 4 0.91 -12.46 -27.16
C GLU A 4 -0.39 -13.12 -26.75
N ASP A 5 -0.52 -14.41 -27.09
CA ASP A 5 -1.61 -15.25 -26.64
C ASP A 5 -1.63 -15.28 -25.12
N LYS A 6 -2.55 -14.52 -24.51
CA LYS A 6 -2.82 -14.60 -23.08
C LYS A 6 -3.86 -15.68 -22.88
N ASP A 7 -3.43 -16.82 -22.38
CA ASP A 7 -4.31 -17.96 -22.12
C ASP A 7 -5.27 -17.70 -20.95
N TYR A 8 -5.02 -16.69 -20.10
CA TYR A 8 -5.87 -16.36 -18.95
C TYR A 8 -5.69 -14.92 -18.48
N GLY A 9 -6.70 -14.41 -17.77
CA GLY A 9 -6.69 -13.11 -17.08
C GLY A 9 -6.73 -13.30 -15.56
N TYR A 10 -6.06 -12.41 -14.82
CA TYR A 10 -6.14 -12.41 -13.36
C TYR A 10 -7.26 -11.48 -12.89
N ILE A 11 -8.14 -11.98 -12.01
CA ILE A 11 -9.14 -11.20 -11.30
C ILE A 11 -8.66 -11.05 -9.86
N VAL A 12 -8.46 -9.80 -9.42
CA VAL A 12 -8.10 -9.51 -8.03
C VAL A 12 -9.38 -9.26 -7.25
N ASP A 13 -9.68 -10.14 -6.31
CA ASP A 13 -10.86 -10.06 -5.45
C ASP A 13 -10.47 -9.64 -4.04
N TYR A 14 -10.83 -8.39 -3.66
CA TYR A 14 -10.49 -7.81 -2.37
C TYR A 14 -11.46 -8.14 -1.23
N MET A 15 -12.63 -8.67 -1.53
CA MET A 15 -13.72 -8.83 -0.55
C MET A 15 -14.36 -10.23 -0.59
N ASP A 16 -13.61 -11.25 -1.01
CA ASP A 16 -14.17 -12.62 -1.21
C ASP A 16 -15.44 -12.61 -2.09
N LEU A 17 -15.54 -11.60 -2.97
CA LEU A 17 -16.67 -11.41 -3.87
C LEU A 17 -16.83 -12.64 -4.78
N PHE A 18 -15.69 -13.24 -5.17
CA PHE A 18 -15.67 -14.44 -6.00
C PHE A 18 -16.28 -15.64 -5.27
N ARG A 19 -16.02 -15.80 -3.97
CA ARG A 19 -16.64 -16.83 -3.14
C ARG A 19 -18.14 -16.61 -2.98
N ASN A 20 -18.55 -15.36 -2.74
CA ASN A 20 -19.97 -15.02 -2.64
C ASN A 20 -20.68 -15.20 -3.98
N VAL A 21 -20.02 -14.89 -5.10
CA VAL A 21 -20.54 -15.17 -6.45
C VAL A 21 -20.57 -16.68 -6.71
N GLN A 22 -19.56 -17.45 -6.32
CA GLN A 22 -19.59 -18.92 -6.43
C GLN A 22 -20.73 -19.53 -5.62
N LEU A 23 -20.96 -19.08 -4.39
CA LEU A 23 -22.08 -19.54 -3.55
C LEU A 23 -23.42 -19.15 -4.18
N ALA A 24 -23.56 -17.94 -4.68
CA ALA A 24 -24.78 -17.47 -5.35
C ALA A 24 -25.01 -18.20 -6.68
N VAL A 25 -23.96 -18.49 -7.43
CA VAL A 25 -24.04 -19.24 -8.69
C VAL A 25 -24.30 -20.74 -8.44
N ALA A 26 -23.71 -21.33 -7.39
CA ALA A 26 -24.01 -22.71 -6.98
C ALA A 26 -25.48 -22.89 -6.56
N ASP A 27 -26.08 -21.87 -5.91
CA ASP A 27 -27.50 -21.86 -5.58
C ASP A 27 -28.41 -21.71 -6.82
N TYR A 28 -27.94 -21.03 -7.87
CA TYR A 28 -28.74 -20.75 -9.06
C TYR A 28 -28.56 -21.73 -10.23
N THR A 29 -27.43 -22.44 -10.30
CA THR A 29 -27.09 -23.26 -11.46
C THR A 29 -26.31 -24.51 -11.07
N THR A 30 -26.99 -25.54 -10.63
CA THR A 30 -26.42 -26.89 -10.46
C THR A 30 -26.00 -27.53 -11.79
N GLU A 31 -26.33 -26.95 -12.93
CA GLU A 31 -26.11 -27.58 -14.27
C GLU A 31 -25.22 -26.75 -15.24
N ALA A 32 -24.85 -25.49 -14.92
CA ALA A 32 -24.16 -24.65 -15.90
C ALA A 32 -22.61 -24.68 -15.80
N PHE A 33 -22.05 -25.36 -14.80
CA PHE A 33 -20.60 -25.42 -14.56
C PHE A 33 -20.00 -26.82 -14.82
N ASP A 34 -20.65 -27.66 -15.62
CA ASP A 34 -20.12 -28.98 -16.01
C ASP A 34 -18.81 -28.94 -16.83
N GLY A 35 -18.24 -27.74 -17.06
CA GLY A 35 -17.02 -27.57 -17.85
C GLY A 35 -15.80 -27.10 -17.05
N TYR A 36 -15.93 -26.79 -15.75
CA TYR A 36 -14.79 -26.40 -14.89
C TYR A 36 -14.60 -27.44 -13.79
N ASP A 37 -13.39 -28.00 -13.72
CA ASP A 37 -13.04 -28.90 -12.63
C ASP A 37 -12.98 -28.09 -11.33
N LYS A 38 -13.85 -28.43 -10.38
CA LYS A 38 -13.96 -27.77 -9.09
C LYS A 38 -12.62 -27.81 -8.34
N GLU A 39 -11.85 -28.88 -8.55
CA GLU A 39 -10.53 -29.08 -7.95
C GLU A 39 -9.50 -28.10 -8.50
N ASP A 40 -9.58 -27.71 -9.79
CA ASP A 40 -8.69 -26.72 -10.40
C ASP A 40 -8.92 -25.31 -9.82
N VAL A 41 -10.17 -24.93 -9.60
CA VAL A 41 -10.52 -23.63 -9.01
C VAL A 41 -10.12 -23.57 -7.53
N GLU A 42 -10.37 -24.61 -6.77
CA GLU A 42 -9.95 -24.74 -5.36
C GLU A 42 -8.41 -24.72 -5.25
N GLY A 43 -7.71 -25.36 -6.18
CA GLY A 43 -6.25 -25.34 -6.24
C GLY A 43 -5.67 -23.95 -6.49
N LEU A 44 -6.24 -23.20 -7.44
CA LEU A 44 -5.81 -21.83 -7.73
C LEU A 44 -6.03 -20.87 -6.56
N ILE A 45 -7.18 -20.99 -5.89
CA ILE A 45 -7.48 -20.18 -4.71
C ILE A 45 -6.52 -20.50 -3.55
N LYS A 46 -6.28 -21.78 -3.31
CA LYS A 46 -5.35 -22.23 -2.27
C LYS A 46 -3.93 -21.72 -2.52
N ASN A 47 -3.43 -21.87 -3.75
CA ASN A 47 -2.11 -21.37 -4.13
C ASN A 47 -1.95 -19.88 -3.86
N ARG A 48 -2.98 -19.08 -4.11
CA ARG A 48 -2.98 -17.64 -3.83
C ARG A 48 -2.85 -17.33 -2.34
N TYR A 49 -3.54 -18.07 -1.48
CA TYR A 49 -3.43 -17.90 -0.03
C TYR A 49 -2.06 -18.35 0.50
N ASP A 50 -1.52 -19.45 -0.04
CA ASP A 50 -0.19 -19.93 0.30
C ASP A 50 0.89 -18.91 -0.09
N GLU A 51 0.78 -18.32 -1.28
CA GLU A 51 1.65 -17.24 -1.74
C GLU A 51 1.55 -16.00 -0.85
N ALA A 52 0.32 -15.57 -0.53
CA ALA A 52 0.08 -14.40 0.33
C ALA A 52 0.63 -14.63 1.75
N LYS A 53 0.48 -15.83 2.31
CA LYS A 53 1.06 -16.20 3.59
C LYS A 53 2.58 -16.20 3.55
N SER A 54 3.17 -16.77 2.52
CA SER A 54 4.63 -16.77 2.35
C SER A 54 5.18 -15.36 2.19
N GLU A 55 4.49 -14.49 1.45
CA GLU A 55 4.84 -13.08 1.32
C GLU A 55 4.71 -12.35 2.66
N LEU A 56 3.65 -12.62 3.45
CA LEU A 56 3.45 -12.08 4.77
C LEU A 56 4.63 -12.38 5.69
N GLU A 57 4.99 -13.66 5.81
CA GLU A 57 6.09 -14.12 6.69
C GLU A 57 7.44 -13.56 6.22
N GLY A 58 7.73 -13.59 4.93
CA GLY A 58 8.97 -13.07 4.36
C GLY A 58 9.10 -11.56 4.52
N THR A 59 7.99 -10.82 4.35
CA THR A 59 7.97 -9.36 4.51
C THR A 59 8.13 -8.95 5.97
N LEU A 60 7.48 -9.69 6.89
CA LEU A 60 7.63 -9.47 8.34
C LEU A 60 9.09 -9.64 8.76
N THR A 61 9.71 -10.76 8.38
CA THR A 61 11.12 -11.02 8.65
C THR A 61 12.04 -9.93 8.09
N SER A 62 11.73 -9.42 6.89
CA SER A 62 12.52 -8.36 6.27
C SER A 62 12.37 -7.02 7.00
N LEU A 63 11.18 -6.71 7.50
CA LEU A 63 10.93 -5.52 8.31
C LEU A 63 11.62 -5.62 9.68
N GLU A 64 11.55 -6.78 10.33
CA GLU A 64 12.26 -7.04 11.59
C GLU A 64 13.75 -6.80 11.42
N ALA A 65 14.38 -7.39 10.38
CA ALA A 65 15.78 -7.21 10.08
C ALA A 65 16.16 -5.75 9.76
N LEU A 66 15.26 -5.00 9.11
CA LEU A 66 15.49 -3.57 8.86
C LEU A 66 15.47 -2.76 10.14
N ILE A 67 14.52 -3.04 11.04
CA ILE A 67 14.33 -2.32 12.31
C ILE A 67 15.35 -2.74 13.38
N GLU A 68 15.89 -3.95 13.32
CA GLU A 68 16.95 -4.41 14.23
C GLU A 68 18.17 -3.46 14.23
N ASN A 69 18.39 -2.75 13.11
CA ASN A 69 19.48 -1.78 12.99
C ASN A 69 19.17 -0.42 13.65
N VAL A 70 17.96 -0.18 14.10
CA VAL A 70 17.56 1.04 14.83
C VAL A 70 18.11 0.96 16.25
N ALA A 71 18.71 2.04 16.73
CA ALA A 71 19.28 2.09 18.08
C ALA A 71 18.21 1.83 19.16
N MET A 72 18.60 1.13 20.21
CA MET A 72 17.72 0.95 21.37
C MET A 72 17.67 2.22 22.22
N PRO A 73 16.51 2.60 22.79
CA PRO A 73 15.31 1.78 23.02
C PRO A 73 14.29 1.71 21.89
N GLN A 74 14.61 2.17 20.69
CA GLN A 74 13.70 2.25 19.55
C GLN A 74 12.54 3.23 19.79
N ALA A 75 12.89 4.39 20.36
CA ALA A 75 11.97 5.51 20.48
C ALA A 75 11.75 6.19 19.12
N ASP A 76 10.74 7.03 19.02
CA ASP A 76 10.41 7.73 17.76
C ASP A 76 11.62 8.50 17.18
N THR A 77 12.43 9.08 18.05
CA THR A 77 13.68 9.78 17.67
C THR A 77 14.71 8.85 17.06
N ASP A 78 14.85 7.62 17.60
CA ASP A 78 15.83 6.65 17.12
C ASP A 78 15.48 6.16 15.70
N PHE A 79 14.17 6.02 15.42
CA PHE A 79 13.69 5.74 14.07
C PHE A 79 13.97 6.91 13.11
N ILE A 80 13.69 8.14 13.53
CA ILE A 80 13.95 9.33 12.71
C ILE A 80 15.45 9.44 12.41
N ASP A 81 16.30 9.28 13.41
CA ASP A 81 17.75 9.34 13.25
C ASP A 81 18.27 8.26 12.30
N TYR A 82 17.72 7.04 12.36
CA TYR A 82 18.13 5.94 11.49
C TYR A 82 17.69 6.12 10.03
N PHE A 83 16.46 6.58 9.80
CA PHE A 83 15.88 6.68 8.46
C PHE A 83 16.10 8.03 7.79
N CYS A 84 16.28 9.11 8.54
CA CYS A 84 16.49 10.45 8.03
C CYS A 84 17.92 10.94 8.27
N GLY A 85 18.49 10.68 9.48
CA GLY A 85 19.84 11.12 9.85
C GLY A 85 20.01 12.63 9.75
N ASP A 86 21.27 13.08 9.66
CA ASP A 86 21.61 14.51 9.50
C ASP A 86 21.37 15.00 8.06
N ASP A 87 21.34 14.09 7.09
CA ASP A 87 21.08 14.37 5.67
C ASP A 87 20.00 13.41 5.15
N SER A 88 18.74 13.86 5.25
CA SER A 88 17.59 13.07 4.83
C SER A 88 17.55 12.82 3.32
N GLU A 89 18.20 13.67 2.53
CA GLU A 89 18.24 13.56 1.06
C GLU A 89 19.38 12.66 0.55
N SER A 90 20.22 12.13 1.45
CA SER A 90 21.26 11.20 1.03
C SER A 90 20.67 9.96 0.36
N ASP A 91 21.35 9.43 -0.67
CA ASP A 91 20.91 8.24 -1.41
C ASP A 91 20.68 7.04 -0.49
N GLU A 92 21.50 6.90 0.56
CA GLU A 92 21.41 5.80 1.52
C GLU A 92 20.14 5.91 2.39
N ASN A 93 19.84 7.08 2.96
CA ASN A 93 18.66 7.30 3.75
C ASN A 93 17.39 7.20 2.92
N THR A 94 17.41 7.73 1.69
CA THR A 94 16.31 7.59 0.74
C THR A 94 16.04 6.11 0.43
N ALA A 95 17.06 5.32 0.13
CA ALA A 95 16.90 3.89 -0.16
C ALA A 95 16.37 3.10 1.06
N ARG A 96 16.77 3.46 2.29
CA ARG A 96 16.22 2.86 3.52
C ARG A 96 14.73 3.16 3.67
N ARG A 97 14.33 4.41 3.46
CA ARG A 97 12.92 4.84 3.54
C ARG A 97 12.08 4.16 2.49
N ASP A 98 12.54 4.13 1.24
CA ASP A 98 11.85 3.43 0.16
C ASP A 98 11.65 1.94 0.49
N THR A 99 12.65 1.31 1.07
CA THR A 99 12.58 -0.08 1.54
C THR A 99 11.52 -0.23 2.64
N LEU A 100 11.51 0.65 3.65
CA LEU A 100 10.50 0.66 4.71
C LEU A 100 9.09 0.82 4.13
N TYR A 101 8.91 1.76 3.21
CA TYR A 101 7.60 2.05 2.59
C TYR A 101 7.10 0.88 1.76
N ALA A 102 7.97 0.29 0.95
CA ALA A 102 7.64 -0.86 0.11
C ALA A 102 7.28 -2.10 0.96
N LEU A 103 8.10 -2.43 1.95
CA LEU A 103 7.87 -3.58 2.83
C LEU A 103 6.60 -3.41 3.68
N THR A 104 6.35 -2.21 4.23
CA THR A 104 5.14 -1.95 5.02
C THR A 104 3.88 -2.06 4.16
N ALA A 105 3.93 -1.59 2.92
CA ALA A 105 2.82 -1.73 1.97
C ALA A 105 2.60 -3.19 1.57
N ALA A 106 3.68 -3.95 1.31
CA ALA A 106 3.61 -5.37 0.99
C ALA A 106 3.04 -6.18 2.17
N LEU A 107 3.51 -5.92 3.41
CA LEU A 107 3.01 -6.55 4.63
C LEU A 107 1.49 -6.34 4.82
N SER A 108 1.03 -5.11 4.67
CA SER A 108 -0.39 -4.78 4.81
C SER A 108 -1.24 -5.48 3.75
N ARG A 109 -0.73 -5.57 2.51
CA ARG A 109 -1.40 -6.22 1.39
C ARG A 109 -1.46 -7.74 1.56
N SER A 110 -0.34 -8.37 1.86
CA SER A 110 -0.26 -9.82 2.04
C SER A 110 -1.13 -10.27 3.22
N PHE A 111 -1.13 -9.53 4.34
CA PHE A 111 -2.04 -9.79 5.45
C PHE A 111 -3.51 -9.68 5.03
N ALA A 112 -3.91 -8.62 4.34
CA ALA A 112 -5.29 -8.46 3.86
C ALA A 112 -5.72 -9.60 2.91
N ASN A 113 -4.78 -10.18 2.17
CA ASN A 113 -5.05 -11.28 1.24
C ASN A 113 -5.21 -12.66 1.91
N CYS A 114 -4.73 -12.86 3.14
CA CYS A 114 -4.77 -14.17 3.80
C CYS A 114 -5.37 -14.16 5.22
N CYS A 115 -5.69 -13.01 5.81
CA CYS A 115 -6.06 -12.89 7.23
C CYS A 115 -7.28 -13.73 7.62
N ASP A 116 -8.25 -13.92 6.73
CA ASP A 116 -9.45 -14.73 6.94
C ASP A 116 -9.17 -16.24 6.98
N ARG A 117 -8.05 -16.66 6.41
CA ARG A 117 -7.64 -18.07 6.33
C ARG A 117 -6.55 -18.48 7.32
N LEU A 118 -5.89 -17.52 7.98
CA LEU A 118 -4.79 -17.81 8.90
C LEU A 118 -5.21 -18.77 10.02
N VAL A 119 -6.39 -18.57 10.59
CA VAL A 119 -6.90 -19.43 11.68
C VAL A 119 -7.42 -20.76 11.17
N SER A 120 -8.21 -20.75 10.08
CA SER A 120 -8.85 -21.95 9.58
C SER A 120 -7.92 -22.94 8.91
N ASP A 121 -6.96 -22.42 8.11
CA ASP A 121 -6.20 -23.24 7.16
C ASP A 121 -4.72 -23.35 7.55
N TYR A 122 -4.19 -22.40 8.33
CA TYR A 122 -2.75 -22.31 8.62
C TYR A 122 -2.37 -22.50 10.09
N GLY A 123 -3.38 -22.75 10.95
CA GLY A 123 -3.15 -23.10 12.36
C GLY A 123 -2.74 -21.93 13.26
N TYR A 124 -2.95 -20.68 12.82
CA TYR A 124 -2.79 -19.51 13.66
C TYR A 124 -3.92 -19.46 14.69
N THR A 125 -3.65 -18.92 15.86
CA THR A 125 -4.70 -18.59 16.84
C THR A 125 -5.26 -17.18 16.57
N GLU A 126 -6.42 -16.88 17.13
CA GLU A 126 -6.96 -15.51 17.08
C GLU A 126 -6.02 -14.50 17.75
N ASP A 127 -5.31 -14.92 18.80
CA ASP A 127 -4.30 -14.09 19.47
C ASP A 127 -3.11 -13.80 18.57
N ASP A 128 -2.62 -14.78 17.77
CA ASP A 128 -1.57 -14.57 16.79
C ASP A 128 -1.99 -13.57 15.72
N VAL A 129 -3.21 -13.68 15.22
CA VAL A 129 -3.76 -12.75 14.21
C VAL A 129 -3.90 -11.34 14.78
N ASN A 130 -4.32 -11.21 16.03
CA ASN A 130 -4.41 -9.92 16.72
C ASN A 130 -3.03 -9.31 16.96
N HIS A 131 -2.04 -10.14 17.29
CA HIS A 131 -0.64 -9.72 17.45
C HIS A 131 -0.11 -9.17 16.10
N LEU A 132 -0.28 -9.92 15.00
CA LEU A 132 0.10 -9.48 13.65
C LEU A 132 -0.54 -8.15 13.27
N ARG A 133 -1.84 -7.95 13.58
CA ARG A 133 -2.50 -6.65 13.36
C ARG A 133 -1.85 -5.52 14.15
N GLY A 134 -1.45 -5.81 15.38
CA GLY A 134 -0.73 -4.86 16.22
C GLY A 134 0.61 -4.46 15.61
N GLU A 135 1.39 -5.44 15.14
CA GLU A 135 2.69 -5.21 14.48
C GLU A 135 2.52 -4.42 13.18
N ILE A 136 1.59 -4.81 12.30
CA ILE A 136 1.28 -4.08 11.07
C ILE A 136 0.89 -2.63 11.37
N SER A 137 0.08 -2.41 12.40
CA SER A 137 -0.28 -1.06 12.85
C SER A 137 0.95 -0.28 13.33
N GLY A 138 1.85 -0.94 14.06
CA GLY A 138 3.13 -0.38 14.50
C GLY A 138 4.00 0.07 13.33
N TYR A 139 4.24 -0.81 12.36
CA TYR A 139 5.02 -0.48 11.16
C TYR A 139 4.41 0.65 10.34
N ASN A 140 3.07 0.69 10.22
CA ASN A 140 2.40 1.79 9.53
C ASN A 140 2.59 3.12 10.27
N LYS A 141 2.56 3.13 11.60
CA LYS A 141 2.83 4.36 12.38
C LYS A 141 4.25 4.84 12.17
N VAL A 142 5.25 3.93 12.24
CA VAL A 142 6.65 4.26 11.96
C VAL A 142 6.77 4.83 10.55
N LYS A 143 6.21 4.18 9.55
CA LYS A 143 6.21 4.66 8.16
C LYS A 143 5.66 6.10 8.04
N GLU A 144 4.49 6.38 8.61
CA GLU A 144 3.89 7.72 8.52
C GLU A 144 4.72 8.77 9.27
N MET A 145 5.29 8.41 10.43
CA MET A 145 6.20 9.28 11.17
C MET A 145 7.45 9.62 10.35
N ILE A 146 8.07 8.63 9.71
CA ILE A 146 9.25 8.84 8.86
C ILE A 146 8.91 9.69 7.64
N LYS A 147 7.77 9.46 6.98
CA LYS A 147 7.30 10.29 5.87
C LYS A 147 7.14 11.76 6.25
N LEU A 148 6.63 12.02 7.44
CA LEU A 148 6.48 13.38 7.95
C LEU A 148 7.85 14.00 8.26
N ALA A 149 8.77 13.24 8.87
CA ALA A 149 10.08 13.73 9.25
C ALA A 149 10.98 14.01 8.04
N SER A 150 10.91 13.17 7.00
CA SER A 150 11.70 13.32 5.76
C SER A 150 11.10 14.28 4.75
N CYS A 151 9.84 14.70 4.94
CA CYS A 151 9.08 15.47 3.95
C CYS A 151 8.92 14.76 2.57
N ASP A 152 9.13 13.44 2.50
CA ASP A 152 9.05 12.68 1.25
C ASP A 152 7.65 12.70 0.64
N TYR A 153 6.63 12.73 1.48
CA TYR A 153 5.25 12.74 1.04
C TYR A 153 4.29 13.30 2.09
N ILE A 154 3.60 14.36 1.73
CA ILE A 154 2.43 14.84 2.48
C ILE A 154 1.18 14.38 1.74
N ASP A 155 0.43 13.42 2.31
CA ASP A 155 -0.88 13.06 1.77
C ASP A 155 -1.86 14.22 1.99
N LEU A 156 -2.09 14.98 0.93
CA LEU A 156 -3.01 16.11 0.94
C LEU A 156 -4.48 15.69 0.75
N LYS A 157 -4.76 14.44 0.39
CA LYS A 157 -6.13 13.95 0.14
C LYS A 157 -7.09 14.16 1.31
N PRO A 158 -6.70 13.91 2.58
CA PRO A 158 -7.57 14.19 3.72
C PRO A 158 -7.97 15.67 3.85
N TYR A 159 -7.14 16.56 3.32
CA TYR A 159 -7.32 18.01 3.40
C TYR A 159 -7.84 18.63 2.11
N GLU A 160 -8.09 17.83 1.07
CA GLU A 160 -8.49 18.33 -0.25
C GLU A 160 -9.78 19.17 -0.18
N ALA A 161 -10.76 18.73 0.60
CA ALA A 161 -12.02 19.46 0.78
C ALA A 161 -11.83 20.82 1.47
N ASP A 162 -11.00 20.83 2.53
CA ASP A 162 -10.70 22.06 3.29
C ASP A 162 -9.84 23.01 2.46
N MET A 163 -8.84 22.47 1.74
CA MET A 163 -8.01 23.27 0.83
C MET A 163 -8.83 23.88 -0.29
N ARG A 164 -9.75 23.11 -0.90
CA ARG A 164 -10.66 23.62 -1.93
C ARG A 164 -11.57 24.72 -1.37
N TYR A 165 -12.13 24.53 -0.18
CA TYR A 165 -12.92 25.55 0.50
C TYR A 165 -12.11 26.86 0.75
N ILE A 166 -10.86 26.75 1.19
CA ILE A 166 -9.98 27.90 1.39
C ILE A 166 -9.69 28.60 0.06
N LEU A 167 -9.36 27.84 -0.99
CA LEU A 167 -9.12 28.38 -2.33
C LEU A 167 -10.35 29.13 -2.85
N ASP A 168 -11.52 28.53 -2.78
CA ASP A 168 -12.78 29.13 -3.28
C ASP A 168 -13.23 30.35 -2.46
N THR A 169 -12.90 30.36 -1.15
CA THR A 169 -13.35 31.42 -0.24
C THR A 169 -12.41 32.61 -0.20
N TYR A 170 -11.11 32.36 -0.21
CA TYR A 170 -10.10 33.39 0.07
C TYR A 170 -9.24 33.75 -1.14
N ILE A 171 -9.13 32.89 -2.15
CA ILE A 171 -8.38 33.19 -3.37
C ILE A 171 -9.39 33.60 -4.46
N ARG A 172 -9.53 34.90 -4.64
CA ARG A 172 -10.23 35.48 -5.79
C ARG A 172 -9.20 35.97 -6.78
N ALA A 173 -9.31 35.56 -8.03
CA ALA A 173 -8.58 36.23 -9.09
C ALA A 173 -9.10 37.66 -9.18
N GLU A 174 -8.31 38.63 -8.82
CA GLU A 174 -8.58 40.03 -9.18
C GLU A 174 -8.45 40.14 -10.70
N ASP A 175 -9.23 41.06 -11.29
CA ASP A 175 -9.11 41.39 -12.70
C ASP A 175 -7.64 41.67 -13.04
N THR A 176 -7.17 41.06 -14.11
CA THR A 176 -5.79 41.16 -14.58
C THR A 176 -5.44 42.63 -14.77
N LYS A 177 -4.68 43.21 -13.85
CA LYS A 177 -4.07 44.51 -14.06
C LYS A 177 -2.75 44.29 -14.76
N VAL A 178 -2.55 45.00 -15.86
CA VAL A 178 -1.25 45.06 -16.53
C VAL A 178 -0.28 45.70 -15.54
N VAL A 179 0.58 44.87 -14.91
CA VAL A 179 1.52 45.31 -13.85
C VAL A 179 2.72 46.02 -14.48
N SER A 180 3.02 45.77 -15.74
CA SER A 180 4.01 46.54 -16.52
C SER A 180 3.62 46.50 -18.01
N GLU A 181 3.53 47.66 -18.65
CA GLU A 181 3.68 47.76 -20.08
C GLU A 181 5.16 47.55 -20.40
N LEU A 182 5.55 46.35 -20.72
CA LEU A 182 6.78 46.11 -21.47
C LEU A 182 6.55 46.65 -22.88
N GLY A 183 6.59 47.99 -22.98
CA GLY A 183 6.56 48.65 -24.25
C GLY A 183 7.73 48.16 -25.07
N ASN A 184 7.44 47.56 -26.24
CA ASN A 184 8.32 47.34 -27.39
C ASN A 184 9.83 47.28 -27.05
N MET A 185 10.27 46.26 -26.34
CA MET A 185 11.65 45.82 -26.46
C MET A 185 11.76 45.01 -27.73
N SER A 186 12.25 45.64 -28.80
CA SER A 186 12.69 44.93 -29.98
C SER A 186 13.76 43.95 -29.54
N LEU A 187 13.53 42.67 -29.79
CA LEU A 187 14.57 41.64 -29.77
C LEU A 187 15.62 42.11 -30.82
N VAL A 188 16.75 42.59 -30.32
CA VAL A 188 17.93 42.78 -31.15
C VAL A 188 18.51 41.41 -31.37
N GLU A 189 18.64 41.06 -32.68
CA GLU A 189 19.30 39.85 -33.13
C GLU A 189 20.75 39.74 -32.63
#